data_c2790cd9997fe3fa4236b72af8e093af
#
_entry.id   c2790cd9997fe3fa4236b72af8e093af
#
_cell.length_a   1.000
_cell.length_b   1.000
_cell.length_c   1.000
_cell.angle_alpha   90.00
_cell.angle_beta   90.00
_cell.angle_gamma   90.00
#
_symmetry.space_group_name_H-M   'P 1'
#
loop_
_entity.id
_entity.type
_entity.pdbx_description
1 polymer ?
#
loop_
_entity_poly.entity_id
_entity_poly.type
_entity_poly.pdbx_seq_one_letter_code
_entity_poly.pdbx_strand_id
1 'polypeptide(L)'
;MQANHPDLEKFRLRPVDHTDLFGIFMGVHAIPNTVMLLHTTVGCKFKTQMHLVDHDWFSESHNQRLWTGVDDVRLIQGSGKRLLQFATTWYERRHPELFVVTTNAAIELSAFDVEAAVQELQATLPCPVILLKAPGHEGSYQRGYRRFIEAICELVDWDVKPQEKRVSLVGYLFDRFEMDHAANLSELRRLLLAAGLEPGVNLLEGRKLGVLANVAKSQIIGVLPLAKP
;
A
#
# COMPACT_ATOMS: atom_id res chain seq x y z
N MET A 1 15.27 -4.52 -48.88
CA MET A 1 14.27 -3.48 -48.65
C MET A 1 13.48 -3.86 -47.42
N GLN A 2 13.86 -3.41 -46.23
CA GLN A 2 13.06 -3.56 -45.04
C GLN A 2 12.06 -2.40 -45.07
N ALA A 3 10.79 -2.74 -45.23
CA ALA A 3 9.70 -1.79 -45.12
C ALA A 3 9.62 -1.33 -43.68
N ASN A 4 10.09 -0.13 -43.42
CA ASN A 4 9.84 0.59 -42.18
C ASN A 4 8.34 0.91 -42.13
N HIS A 5 7.55 0.07 -41.47
CA HIS A 5 6.14 0.34 -41.18
C HIS A 5 6.07 1.17 -39.88
N PRO A 6 5.91 2.49 -39.94
CA PRO A 6 5.86 3.35 -38.75
C PRO A 6 4.65 3.06 -37.83
N ASP A 7 3.67 2.31 -38.34
CA ASP A 7 2.49 1.95 -37.56
C ASP A 7 2.66 0.71 -36.66
N LEU A 8 3.62 -0.16 -36.96
CA LEU A 8 3.84 -1.34 -36.11
C LEU A 8 4.46 -1.01 -34.75
N GLU A 9 5.15 0.12 -34.60
CA GLU A 9 5.61 0.56 -33.28
C GLU A 9 4.47 1.01 -32.37
N LYS A 10 3.36 1.48 -32.92
CA LYS A 10 2.15 1.81 -32.16
C LYS A 10 1.46 0.58 -31.58
N PHE A 11 1.65 -0.59 -32.19
CA PHE A 11 1.12 -1.87 -31.74
C PHE A 11 2.13 -2.71 -30.93
N ARG A 12 3.33 -2.20 -30.65
CA ARG A 12 4.15 -2.82 -29.62
C ARG A 12 3.35 -2.79 -28.35
N LEU A 13 2.93 -3.97 -27.92
CA LEU A 13 2.36 -4.20 -26.60
C LEU A 13 3.35 -3.62 -25.60
N ARG A 14 3.05 -2.43 -25.11
CA ARG A 14 3.75 -1.92 -23.93
C ARG A 14 3.51 -2.97 -22.85
N PRO A 15 4.56 -3.42 -22.15
CA PRO A 15 4.31 -4.24 -20.97
C PRO A 15 3.26 -3.55 -20.14
N VAL A 16 2.28 -4.30 -19.65
CA VAL A 16 1.20 -3.76 -18.83
C VAL A 16 1.86 -3.24 -17.56
N ASP A 17 2.14 -1.96 -17.52
CA ASP A 17 2.62 -1.33 -16.30
C ASP A 17 1.49 -1.36 -15.27
N HIS A 18 1.76 -1.99 -14.16
CA HIS A 18 0.85 -1.94 -13.03
C HIS A 18 0.76 -0.52 -12.50
N THR A 19 -0.47 -0.08 -12.20
CA THR A 19 -0.76 1.26 -11.71
C THR A 19 -0.41 1.45 -10.24
N ASP A 20 -0.53 2.69 -9.75
CA ASP A 20 -0.40 3.04 -8.33
C ASP A 20 -1.16 2.10 -7.40
N LEU A 21 -2.38 1.70 -7.79
CA LEU A 21 -3.22 0.81 -6.98
C LEU A 21 -2.52 -0.50 -6.64
N PHE A 22 -1.77 -1.06 -7.59
CA PHE A 22 -1.03 -2.29 -7.35
C PHE A 22 0.11 -2.09 -6.34
N GLY A 23 0.83 -0.98 -6.46
CA GLY A 23 1.90 -0.63 -5.50
C GLY A 23 1.37 -0.38 -4.08
N ILE A 24 0.24 0.32 -3.95
CA ILE A 24 -0.45 0.49 -2.67
C ILE A 24 -0.83 -0.87 -2.08
N PHE A 25 -1.37 -1.76 -2.90
CA PHE A 25 -1.73 -3.11 -2.48
C PHE A 25 -0.52 -3.91 -1.97
N MET A 26 0.62 -3.84 -2.66
CA MET A 26 1.85 -4.50 -2.20
C MET A 26 2.30 -3.96 -0.84
N GLY A 27 2.22 -2.64 -0.65
CA GLY A 27 2.52 -2.00 0.63
C GLY A 27 1.59 -2.46 1.76
N VAL A 28 0.28 -2.49 1.51
CA VAL A 28 -0.72 -3.02 2.45
C VAL A 28 -0.41 -4.46 2.83
N HIS A 29 -0.01 -5.27 1.85
CA HIS A 29 0.31 -6.68 2.07
C HIS A 29 1.53 -6.88 2.97
N ALA A 30 2.44 -5.92 2.98
CA ALA A 30 3.65 -5.96 3.81
C ALA A 30 3.41 -5.63 5.29
N ILE A 31 2.18 -5.27 5.69
CA ILE A 31 1.82 -4.99 7.09
C ILE A 31 0.66 -5.91 7.51
N PRO A 32 0.91 -6.93 8.34
CA PRO A 32 -0.13 -7.81 8.84
C PRO A 32 -1.26 -7.05 9.56
N ASN A 33 -2.47 -7.61 9.50
CA ASN A 33 -3.67 -7.04 10.11
C ASN A 33 -4.04 -5.65 9.58
N THR A 34 -3.75 -5.38 8.30
CA THR A 34 -4.17 -4.18 7.59
C THR A 34 -5.36 -4.48 6.68
N VAL A 35 -6.32 -3.56 6.63
CA VAL A 35 -7.45 -3.62 5.70
C VAL A 35 -7.29 -2.59 4.61
N MET A 36 -7.34 -3.03 3.36
CA MET A 36 -7.46 -2.16 2.19
C MET A 36 -8.92 -2.08 1.77
N LEU A 37 -9.52 -0.92 1.88
CA LEU A 37 -10.88 -0.66 1.45
C LEU A 37 -10.86 0.12 0.12
N LEU A 38 -11.08 -0.59 -0.97
CA LEU A 38 -11.19 0.01 -2.29
C LEU A 38 -12.62 0.56 -2.48
N HIS A 39 -12.75 1.87 -2.42
CA HIS A 39 -14.00 2.57 -2.73
C HIS A 39 -14.13 2.68 -4.24
N THR A 40 -14.97 1.84 -4.82
CA THR A 40 -15.04 1.66 -6.28
C THR A 40 -16.38 1.09 -6.74
N THR A 41 -16.61 1.20 -8.03
CA THR A 41 -17.73 0.56 -8.70
C THR A 41 -17.54 -0.95 -8.83
N VAL A 42 -18.63 -1.68 -9.07
CA VAL A 42 -18.63 -3.15 -9.17
C VAL A 42 -17.71 -3.67 -10.28
N GLY A 43 -17.67 -2.99 -11.44
CA GLY A 43 -16.82 -3.41 -12.57
C GLY A 43 -15.32 -3.38 -12.26
N CYS A 44 -14.87 -2.36 -11.54
CA CYS A 44 -13.46 -2.24 -11.14
C CYS A 44 -13.05 -3.27 -10.09
N LYS A 45 -14.00 -3.76 -9.28
CA LYS A 45 -13.78 -4.87 -8.36
C LYS A 45 -13.22 -6.10 -9.10
N PHE A 46 -13.88 -6.50 -10.18
CA PHE A 46 -13.49 -7.70 -10.93
C PHE A 46 -12.07 -7.58 -11.50
N LYS A 47 -11.75 -6.45 -12.14
CA LYS A 47 -10.42 -6.21 -12.71
C LYS A 47 -9.33 -6.23 -11.61
N THR A 48 -9.58 -5.55 -10.51
CA THR A 48 -8.64 -5.52 -9.38
C THR A 48 -8.45 -6.92 -8.79
N GLN A 49 -9.53 -7.68 -8.64
CA GLN A 49 -9.48 -9.03 -8.10
C GLN A 49 -8.68 -9.98 -8.99
N MET A 50 -8.80 -9.89 -10.30
CA MET A 50 -8.01 -10.72 -11.23
C MET A 50 -6.50 -10.46 -11.16
N HIS A 51 -6.10 -9.19 -11.00
CA HIS A 51 -4.68 -8.83 -10.89
C HIS A 51 -4.08 -9.09 -9.52
N LEU A 52 -4.93 -9.24 -8.51
CA LEU A 52 -4.57 -9.45 -7.12
C LEU A 52 -4.94 -10.88 -6.66
N VAL A 53 -4.96 -11.84 -7.59
CA VAL A 53 -5.27 -13.25 -7.28
C VAL A 53 -4.38 -13.76 -6.15
N ASP A 54 -5.03 -14.39 -5.22
CA ASP A 54 -4.48 -14.84 -3.96
C ASP A 54 -3.56 -16.05 -4.13
N HIS A 55 -2.29 -15.80 -4.25
CA HIS A 55 -1.28 -16.77 -3.89
C HIS A 55 -0.58 -16.29 -2.62
N ASP A 56 -1.33 -16.21 -1.54
CA ASP A 56 -0.80 -15.89 -0.21
C ASP A 56 -0.02 -17.08 0.33
N TRP A 57 1.20 -17.26 -0.13
CA TRP A 57 2.14 -18.20 0.49
C TRP A 57 2.55 -17.78 1.90
N PHE A 58 2.34 -16.49 2.23
CA PHE A 58 2.55 -15.91 3.55
C PHE A 58 1.22 -15.74 4.30
N SER A 59 0.39 -16.77 4.31
CA SER A 59 -0.99 -16.76 4.79
C SER A 59 -1.21 -16.41 6.27
N GLU A 60 -0.18 -16.09 7.02
CA GLU A 60 -0.35 -15.53 8.37
C GLU A 60 -0.77 -14.06 8.35
N SER A 61 -0.66 -13.38 7.20
CA SER A 61 -1.16 -12.02 7.06
C SER A 61 -2.66 -12.05 6.79
N HIS A 62 -3.46 -11.76 7.79
CA HIS A 62 -4.91 -11.58 7.67
C HIS A 62 -5.27 -10.26 6.98
N ASN A 63 -4.51 -9.89 5.96
CA ASN A 63 -4.77 -8.68 5.20
C ASN A 63 -6.00 -8.86 4.35
N GLN A 64 -6.97 -7.98 4.53
CA GLN A 64 -8.24 -8.07 3.84
C GLN A 64 -8.38 -6.94 2.82
N ARG A 65 -8.85 -7.35 1.65
CA ARG A 65 -9.22 -6.45 0.57
C ARG A 65 -10.71 -6.39 0.49
N LEU A 66 -11.23 -5.20 0.64
CA LEU A 66 -12.67 -4.93 0.63
C LEU A 66 -13.00 -4.00 -0.53
N TRP A 67 -14.18 -4.17 -1.07
CA TRP A 67 -14.71 -3.32 -2.14
C TRP A 67 -16.09 -2.84 -1.73
N THR A 68 -16.30 -1.54 -1.82
CA THR A 68 -17.63 -0.97 -1.50
C THR A 68 -18.69 -1.35 -2.53
N GLY A 69 -18.30 -1.61 -3.77
CA GLY A 69 -19.22 -1.99 -4.85
C GLY A 69 -20.29 -0.94 -5.06
N VAL A 70 -19.89 0.29 -5.38
CA VAL A 70 -20.81 1.40 -5.67
C VAL A 70 -21.52 1.13 -6.99
N ASP A 71 -22.85 1.18 -6.96
CA ASP A 71 -23.70 1.14 -8.14
C ASP A 71 -23.93 2.54 -8.75
N ASP A 72 -24.52 2.61 -9.92
CA ASP A 72 -24.71 3.87 -10.64
C ASP A 72 -25.59 4.86 -9.84
N VAL A 73 -26.58 4.37 -9.10
CA VAL A 73 -27.46 5.21 -8.29
C VAL A 73 -26.65 5.88 -7.16
N ARG A 74 -25.83 5.08 -6.46
CA ARG A 74 -24.99 5.60 -5.39
C ARG A 74 -23.84 6.46 -5.90
N LEU A 75 -23.37 6.21 -7.11
CA LEU A 75 -22.36 7.06 -7.74
C LEU A 75 -22.90 8.49 -7.96
N ILE A 76 -24.18 8.62 -8.31
CA ILE A 76 -24.86 9.91 -8.55
C ILE A 76 -25.33 10.55 -7.24
N GLN A 77 -25.95 9.76 -6.35
CA GLN A 77 -26.56 10.27 -5.12
C GLN A 77 -25.60 10.45 -3.93
N GLY A 78 -24.38 9.95 -4.07
CA GLY A 78 -23.35 9.94 -3.03
C GLY A 78 -23.13 8.56 -2.40
N SER A 79 -21.88 8.19 -2.30
CA SER A 79 -21.44 6.86 -1.85
C SER A 79 -20.85 6.84 -0.43
N GLY A 80 -20.76 7.99 0.25
CA GLY A 80 -20.10 8.15 1.56
C GLY A 80 -20.66 7.25 2.64
N LYS A 81 -21.99 7.20 2.78
CA LYS A 81 -22.64 6.33 3.78
C LYS A 81 -22.22 4.87 3.62
N ARG A 82 -22.02 4.40 2.38
CA ARG A 82 -21.59 3.04 2.12
C ARG A 82 -20.15 2.80 2.53
N LEU A 83 -19.26 3.76 2.28
CA LEU A 83 -17.87 3.71 2.72
C LEU A 83 -17.80 3.60 4.25
N LEU A 84 -18.50 4.50 4.97
CA LEU A 84 -18.54 4.52 6.42
C LEU A 84 -19.09 3.22 7.01
N GLN A 85 -20.24 2.75 6.52
CA GLN A 85 -20.85 1.50 6.98
C GLN A 85 -19.92 0.29 6.78
N PHE A 86 -19.26 0.21 5.62
CA PHE A 86 -18.32 -0.88 5.35
C PHE A 86 -17.14 -0.86 6.31
N ALA A 87 -16.49 0.27 6.48
CA ALA A 87 -15.33 0.41 7.34
C ALA A 87 -15.69 0.09 8.80
N THR A 88 -16.79 0.66 9.32
CA THR A 88 -17.24 0.42 10.69
C THR A 88 -17.59 -1.04 10.94
N THR A 89 -18.39 -1.65 10.05
CA THR A 89 -18.77 -3.06 10.18
C THR A 89 -17.55 -3.99 10.17
N TRP A 90 -16.55 -3.69 9.34
CA TRP A 90 -15.35 -4.49 9.28
C TRP A 90 -14.43 -4.27 10.47
N TYR A 91 -14.35 -3.04 10.98
CA TYR A 91 -13.62 -2.76 12.21
C TYR A 91 -14.17 -3.56 13.38
N GLU A 92 -15.50 -3.54 13.59
CA GLU A 92 -16.17 -4.30 14.66
C GLU A 92 -15.91 -5.81 14.61
N ARG A 93 -15.73 -6.36 13.40
CA ARG A 93 -15.52 -7.80 13.20
C ARG A 93 -14.07 -8.24 13.31
N ARG A 94 -13.12 -7.40 12.94
CA ARG A 94 -11.73 -7.81 12.69
C ARG A 94 -10.70 -7.02 13.47
N HIS A 95 -11.04 -5.85 13.98
CA HIS A 95 -10.14 -4.97 14.72
C HIS A 95 -8.77 -4.80 14.05
N PRO A 96 -8.71 -4.33 12.77
CA PRO A 96 -7.46 -4.13 12.09
C PRO A 96 -6.62 -3.05 12.77
N GLU A 97 -5.30 -3.16 12.62
CA GLU A 97 -4.35 -2.16 13.13
C GLU A 97 -4.24 -0.93 12.21
N LEU A 98 -4.68 -1.07 10.95
CA LEU A 98 -4.63 -0.01 9.95
C LEU A 98 -5.73 -0.19 8.92
N PHE A 99 -6.41 0.89 8.57
CA PHE A 99 -7.25 0.99 7.39
C PHE A 99 -6.58 1.82 6.30
N VAL A 100 -6.59 1.30 5.07
CA VAL A 100 -6.15 2.04 3.89
C VAL A 100 -7.32 2.18 2.94
N VAL A 101 -7.86 3.38 2.83
CA VAL A 101 -8.90 3.71 1.86
C VAL A 101 -8.24 4.11 0.55
N THR A 102 -8.65 3.49 -0.54
CA THR A 102 -8.19 3.84 -1.88
C THR A 102 -9.39 3.98 -2.82
N THR A 103 -9.23 4.80 -3.85
CA THR A 103 -10.26 5.10 -4.83
C THR A 103 -9.82 4.68 -6.23
N ASN A 104 -10.69 4.82 -7.20
CA ASN A 104 -10.39 4.66 -8.61
C ASN A 104 -10.95 5.82 -9.44
N ALA A 105 -10.68 5.82 -10.75
CA ALA A 105 -11.11 6.90 -11.65
C ALA A 105 -12.63 7.19 -11.57
N ALA A 106 -13.48 6.18 -11.44
CA ALA A 106 -14.92 6.38 -11.39
C ALA A 106 -15.37 7.20 -10.17
N ILE A 107 -14.72 6.96 -9.02
CA ILE A 107 -14.99 7.72 -7.79
C ILE A 107 -14.37 9.12 -7.88
N GLU A 108 -13.14 9.22 -8.39
CA GLU A 108 -12.46 10.53 -8.55
C GLU A 108 -13.21 11.47 -9.50
N LEU A 109 -13.88 10.93 -10.52
CA LEU A 109 -14.72 11.70 -11.46
C LEU A 109 -16.11 12.00 -10.90
N SER A 110 -16.54 11.28 -9.87
CA SER A 110 -17.79 11.62 -9.16
C SER A 110 -17.55 12.83 -8.27
N ALA A 111 -18.52 13.65 -8.03
CA ALA A 111 -18.42 14.78 -7.11
C ALA A 111 -18.38 14.35 -5.62
N PHE A 112 -17.95 13.13 -5.33
CA PHE A 112 -17.89 12.60 -3.98
C PHE A 112 -16.64 13.07 -3.24
N ASP A 113 -16.86 13.74 -2.11
CA ASP A 113 -15.78 14.17 -1.22
C ASP A 113 -15.29 12.99 -0.36
N VAL A 114 -14.30 12.29 -0.88
CA VAL A 114 -13.70 11.14 -0.19
C VAL A 114 -12.86 11.57 1.00
N GLU A 115 -12.26 12.75 0.95
CA GLU A 115 -11.46 13.32 2.03
C GLU A 115 -12.33 13.55 3.28
N ALA A 116 -13.47 14.19 3.12
CA ALA A 116 -14.42 14.39 4.22
C ALA A 116 -14.88 13.05 4.82
N ALA A 117 -15.18 12.05 3.99
CA ALA A 117 -15.57 10.72 4.46
C ALA A 117 -14.45 10.01 5.23
N VAL A 118 -13.20 10.14 4.78
CA VAL A 118 -12.05 9.56 5.50
C VAL A 118 -11.77 10.29 6.81
N GLN A 119 -11.92 11.60 6.87
CA GLN A 119 -11.84 12.35 8.12
C GLN A 119 -12.89 11.90 9.15
N GLU A 120 -14.12 11.63 8.70
CA GLU A 120 -15.16 11.05 9.56
C GLU A 120 -14.76 9.64 10.05
N LEU A 121 -14.18 8.81 9.21
CA LEU A 121 -13.64 7.50 9.60
C LEU A 121 -12.52 7.63 10.62
N GLN A 122 -11.59 8.55 10.43
CA GLN A 122 -10.49 8.80 11.38
C GLN A 122 -11.00 9.23 12.75
N ALA A 123 -12.10 10.00 12.78
CA ALA A 123 -12.74 10.41 14.04
C ALA A 123 -13.52 9.29 14.73
N THR A 124 -13.95 8.27 13.96
CA THR A 124 -14.85 7.21 14.44
C THR A 124 -14.09 5.93 14.81
N LEU A 125 -13.08 5.56 14.00
CA LEU A 125 -12.35 4.32 14.18
C LEU A 125 -11.16 4.49 15.13
N PRO A 126 -10.93 3.54 16.06
CA PRO A 126 -9.80 3.61 17.00
C PRO A 126 -8.43 3.28 16.39
N CYS A 127 -8.36 2.97 15.09
CA CYS A 127 -7.11 2.71 14.39
C CYS A 127 -6.83 3.79 13.34
N PRO A 128 -5.57 3.99 12.91
CA PRO A 128 -5.25 4.89 11.83
C PRO A 128 -6.01 4.57 10.54
N VAL A 129 -6.44 5.60 9.83
CA VAL A 129 -7.06 5.50 8.51
C VAL A 129 -6.24 6.35 7.53
N ILE A 130 -5.75 5.76 6.46
CA ILE A 130 -4.97 6.43 5.43
C ILE A 130 -5.78 6.51 4.14
N LEU A 131 -5.79 7.67 3.48
CA LEU A 131 -6.34 7.84 2.14
C LEU A 131 -5.22 7.87 1.10
N LEU A 132 -5.27 6.93 0.15
CA LEU A 132 -4.36 6.90 -1.00
C LEU A 132 -5.18 6.81 -2.29
N LYS A 133 -5.45 7.94 -2.92
CA LYS A 133 -6.15 7.98 -4.20
C LYS A 133 -5.34 7.29 -5.30
N ALA A 134 -5.97 6.44 -6.08
CA ALA A 134 -5.34 5.70 -7.16
C ALA A 134 -6.25 5.70 -8.40
N PRO A 135 -6.28 6.79 -9.18
CA PRO A 135 -7.19 6.94 -10.31
C PRO A 135 -7.01 5.86 -11.39
N GLY A 136 -5.86 5.19 -11.43
CA GLY A 136 -5.64 3.99 -12.26
C GLY A 136 -5.26 4.26 -13.71
N HIS A 137 -5.14 5.53 -14.11
CA HIS A 137 -4.67 5.94 -15.44
C HIS A 137 -3.29 6.59 -15.41
N GLU A 138 -2.77 6.85 -14.21
CA GLU A 138 -1.47 7.46 -13.98
C GLU A 138 -0.62 6.63 -13.02
N GLY A 139 0.68 6.89 -13.07
CA GLY A 139 1.64 6.32 -12.15
C GLY A 139 2.05 4.88 -12.47
N SER A 140 2.88 4.35 -11.61
CA SER A 140 3.41 3.00 -11.68
C SER A 140 3.27 2.33 -10.32
N TYR A 141 3.47 1.03 -10.25
CA TYR A 141 3.44 0.33 -8.97
C TYR A 141 4.52 0.86 -7.99
N GLN A 142 5.69 1.27 -8.50
CA GLN A 142 6.74 1.87 -7.67
C GLN A 142 6.25 3.18 -7.03
N ARG A 143 5.56 4.03 -7.79
CA ARG A 143 4.96 5.26 -7.26
C ARG A 143 3.93 4.96 -6.18
N GLY A 144 3.04 4.00 -6.43
CA GLY A 144 2.03 3.60 -5.45
C GLY A 144 2.64 3.04 -4.17
N TYR A 145 3.66 2.20 -4.29
CA TYR A 145 4.39 1.64 -3.16
C TYR A 145 5.10 2.73 -2.35
N ARG A 146 5.77 3.67 -3.02
CA ARG A 146 6.42 4.81 -2.37
C ARG A 146 5.42 5.68 -1.62
N ARG A 147 4.29 6.03 -2.21
CA ARG A 147 3.23 6.81 -1.54
C ARG A 147 2.70 6.10 -0.30
N PHE A 148 2.63 4.77 -0.33
CA PHE A 148 2.28 4.00 0.85
C PHE A 148 3.37 4.09 1.93
N ILE A 149 4.65 3.99 1.56
CA ILE A 149 5.77 4.19 2.49
C ILE A 149 5.68 5.58 3.15
N GLU A 150 5.48 6.63 2.35
CA GLU A 150 5.35 8.01 2.83
C GLU A 150 4.22 8.12 3.87
N ALA A 151 3.04 7.57 3.55
CA ALA A 151 1.90 7.57 4.46
C ALA A 151 2.14 6.78 5.77
N ILE A 152 2.88 5.67 5.71
CA ILE A 152 3.28 4.95 6.93
C ILE A 152 4.28 5.77 7.76
N CYS A 153 5.21 6.48 7.11
CA CYS A 153 6.15 7.34 7.82
C CYS A 153 5.45 8.52 8.54
N GLU A 154 4.31 9.00 8.03
CA GLU A 154 3.50 10.02 8.70
C GLU A 154 2.85 9.52 10.00
N LEU A 155 2.67 8.20 10.15
CA LEU A 155 2.14 7.60 11.39
C LEU A 155 3.23 7.37 12.45
N VAL A 156 4.50 7.55 12.11
CA VAL A 156 5.63 7.30 13.00
C VAL A 156 5.88 8.54 13.86
N ASP A 157 5.97 8.34 15.17
CA ASP A 157 6.49 9.37 16.07
C ASP A 157 8.01 9.45 15.92
N TRP A 158 8.48 10.55 15.34
CA TRP A 158 9.90 10.80 15.11
C TRP A 158 10.59 11.53 16.28
N ASP A 159 9.83 11.96 17.29
CA ASP A 159 10.39 12.63 18.49
C ASP A 159 10.89 11.60 19.52
N VAL A 160 11.79 10.73 19.08
CA VAL A 160 12.40 9.70 19.91
C VAL A 160 13.93 9.78 19.80
N LYS A 161 14.62 9.51 20.90
CA LYS A 161 16.10 9.52 20.92
C LYS A 161 16.64 8.37 20.07
N PRO A 162 17.42 8.66 19.01
CA PRO A 162 18.02 7.62 18.20
C PRO A 162 19.05 6.79 18.95
N GLN A 163 19.15 5.51 18.61
CA GLN A 163 20.19 4.60 19.08
C GLN A 163 21.41 4.70 18.17
N GLU A 164 22.59 4.83 18.79
CA GLU A 164 23.85 4.92 18.05
C GLU A 164 24.10 3.70 17.16
N LYS A 165 24.65 3.92 15.97
CA LYS A 165 24.96 2.89 14.96
C LYS A 165 23.77 2.07 14.45
N ARG A 166 22.57 2.34 14.94
CA ARG A 166 21.37 1.62 14.47
C ARG A 166 20.96 2.13 13.10
N VAL A 167 20.73 1.18 12.18
CA VAL A 167 20.36 1.44 10.79
C VAL A 167 19.02 0.80 10.47
N SER A 168 18.04 1.60 10.08
CA SER A 168 16.81 1.11 9.46
C SER A 168 16.84 1.34 7.95
N LEU A 169 16.17 0.47 7.20
CA LEU A 169 16.08 0.55 5.75
C LEU A 169 14.65 0.91 5.34
N VAL A 170 14.53 1.80 4.34
CA VAL A 170 13.26 2.22 3.76
C VAL A 170 13.31 2.01 2.26
N GLY A 171 12.23 1.49 1.66
CA GLY A 171 12.17 1.21 0.23
C GLY A 171 12.53 -0.23 -0.15
N TYR A 172 12.53 -1.15 0.82
CA TYR A 172 12.54 -2.58 0.54
C TYR A 172 11.22 -2.97 -0.13
N LEU A 173 11.28 -3.68 -1.26
CA LEU A 173 10.10 -4.20 -1.92
C LEU A 173 9.71 -5.54 -1.32
N PHE A 174 8.57 -5.58 -0.65
CA PHE A 174 7.97 -6.83 -0.21
C PHE A 174 6.99 -7.32 -1.28
N ASP A 175 7.48 -8.20 -2.16
CA ASP A 175 6.66 -8.83 -3.17
C ASP A 175 6.16 -10.19 -2.67
N ARG A 176 4.87 -10.33 -2.52
CA ARG A 176 4.21 -11.56 -2.03
C ARG A 176 4.46 -12.80 -2.90
N PHE A 177 4.88 -12.62 -4.15
CA PHE A 177 5.22 -13.72 -5.05
C PHE A 177 6.65 -14.21 -4.89
N GLU A 178 7.50 -13.45 -4.20
CA GLU A 178 8.86 -13.83 -3.90
C GLU A 178 8.92 -14.61 -2.58
N MET A 179 9.46 -15.82 -2.63
CA MET A 179 9.53 -16.71 -1.47
C MET A 179 10.83 -16.53 -0.65
N ASP A 180 11.73 -15.71 -1.12
CA ASP A 180 13.09 -15.56 -0.56
C ASP A 180 13.24 -14.36 0.40
N HIS A 181 12.16 -13.67 0.74
CA HIS A 181 12.19 -12.50 1.64
C HIS A 181 12.94 -12.77 2.94
N ALA A 182 12.74 -13.93 3.56
CA ALA A 182 13.40 -14.26 4.82
C ALA A 182 14.93 -14.34 4.63
N ALA A 183 15.38 -14.91 3.52
CA ALA A 183 16.80 -14.99 3.18
C ALA A 183 17.39 -13.62 2.86
N ASN A 184 16.68 -12.82 2.06
CA ASN A 184 17.10 -11.47 1.68
C ASN A 184 17.23 -10.55 2.91
N LEU A 185 16.24 -10.58 3.81
CA LEU A 185 16.27 -9.81 5.05
C LEU A 185 17.37 -10.28 6.01
N SER A 186 17.61 -11.58 6.07
CA SER A 186 18.71 -12.16 6.86
C SER A 186 20.08 -11.71 6.33
N GLU A 187 20.25 -11.70 5.01
CA GLU A 187 21.49 -11.27 4.37
C GLU A 187 21.72 -9.75 4.56
N LEU A 188 20.69 -8.93 4.42
CA LEU A 188 20.79 -7.49 4.73
C LEU A 188 21.25 -7.25 6.17
N ARG A 189 20.70 -7.99 7.13
CA ARG A 189 21.11 -7.91 8.53
C ARG A 189 22.58 -8.34 8.72
N ARG A 190 22.97 -9.45 8.08
CA ARG A 190 24.35 -9.93 8.13
C ARG A 190 25.34 -8.88 7.59
N LEU A 191 25.01 -8.21 6.48
CA LEU A 191 25.84 -7.16 5.88
C LEU A 191 25.97 -5.94 6.81
N LEU A 192 24.89 -5.49 7.42
CA LEU A 192 24.93 -4.39 8.38
C LEU A 192 25.82 -4.72 9.59
N LEU A 193 25.67 -5.92 10.15
CA LEU A 193 26.52 -6.38 11.27
C LEU A 193 27.99 -6.47 10.86
N ALA A 194 28.30 -6.98 9.66
CA ALA A 194 29.67 -7.04 9.16
C ALA A 194 30.29 -5.66 8.95
N ALA A 195 29.47 -4.63 8.70
CA ALA A 195 29.89 -3.24 8.64
C ALA A 195 30.01 -2.55 10.02
N GLY A 196 29.80 -3.27 11.12
CA GLY A 196 29.84 -2.73 12.48
C GLY A 196 28.63 -1.87 12.86
N LEU A 197 27.50 -2.09 12.15
CA LEU A 197 26.24 -1.39 12.37
C LEU A 197 25.23 -2.29 13.06
N GLU A 198 24.27 -1.70 13.76
CA GLU A 198 23.18 -2.44 14.40
C GLU A 198 21.95 -2.44 13.48
N PRO A 199 21.44 -3.61 13.07
CA PRO A 199 20.22 -3.67 12.26
C PRO A 199 18.99 -3.18 13.02
N GLY A 200 18.33 -2.18 12.47
CA GLY A 200 17.02 -1.69 12.91
C GLY A 200 15.87 -2.41 12.25
N VAL A 201 14.91 -1.65 11.73
CA VAL A 201 13.73 -2.14 11.02
C VAL A 201 13.90 -1.92 9.52
N ASN A 202 13.56 -2.92 8.72
CA ASN A 202 13.29 -2.68 7.31
C ASN A 202 11.81 -2.30 7.19
N LEU A 203 11.52 -1.08 6.79
CA LEU A 203 10.14 -0.65 6.64
C LEU A 203 9.46 -1.51 5.57
N LEU A 204 8.27 -2.03 5.86
CA LEU A 204 7.53 -2.97 5.01
C LEU A 204 8.25 -4.33 4.82
N GLU A 205 8.62 -4.97 5.90
CA GLU A 205 9.26 -6.30 5.90
C GLU A 205 8.32 -7.44 6.37
N GLY A 206 7.01 -7.26 6.27
CA GLY A 206 6.04 -8.27 6.73
C GLY A 206 5.76 -8.22 8.24
N ARG A 207 6.10 -7.12 8.93
CA ARG A 207 5.87 -6.95 10.36
C ARG A 207 4.70 -6.03 10.67
N LYS A 208 4.11 -6.19 11.86
CA LYS A 208 3.02 -5.38 12.38
C LYS A 208 3.38 -3.89 12.44
N LEU A 209 2.37 -3.03 12.31
CA LEU A 209 2.51 -1.59 12.30
C LEU A 209 3.30 -1.06 13.52
N GLY A 210 2.99 -1.54 14.73
CA GLY A 210 3.68 -1.12 15.94
C GLY A 210 5.19 -1.43 15.96
N VAL A 211 5.64 -2.44 15.20
CA VAL A 211 7.09 -2.73 15.05
C VAL A 211 7.74 -1.73 14.10
N LEU A 212 7.01 -1.31 13.06
CA LEU A 212 7.51 -0.37 12.05
C LEU A 212 7.82 1.00 12.66
N ALA A 213 7.10 1.41 13.70
CA ALA A 213 7.37 2.64 14.44
C ALA A 213 8.81 2.70 15.03
N ASN A 214 9.46 1.54 15.23
CA ASN A 214 10.86 1.51 15.69
C ASN A 214 11.87 2.02 14.64
N VAL A 215 11.43 2.33 13.42
CA VAL A 215 12.30 2.98 12.41
C VAL A 215 12.85 4.30 12.96
N ALA A 216 12.05 5.07 13.70
CA ALA A 216 12.44 6.33 14.31
C ALA A 216 13.58 6.20 15.35
N LYS A 217 13.77 5.01 15.94
CA LYS A 217 14.87 4.77 16.89
C LYS A 217 16.23 4.58 16.21
N SER A 218 16.32 4.68 14.90
CA SER A 218 17.56 4.49 14.16
C SER A 218 18.28 5.81 13.93
N GLN A 219 19.58 5.83 14.20
CA GLN A 219 20.43 6.98 13.91
C GLN A 219 20.63 7.20 12.41
N ILE A 220 20.58 6.12 11.64
CA ILE A 220 20.80 6.13 10.20
C ILE A 220 19.58 5.52 9.52
N ILE A 221 19.06 6.20 8.49
CA ILE A 221 18.03 5.69 7.61
C ILE A 221 18.63 5.45 6.23
N GLY A 222 18.77 4.18 5.86
CA GLY A 222 19.19 3.78 4.52
C GLY A 222 17.99 3.78 3.57
N VAL A 223 18.07 4.58 2.49
CA VAL A 223 17.00 4.68 1.50
C VAL A 223 17.34 3.83 0.29
N LEU A 224 16.56 2.78 0.06
CA LEU A 224 16.67 1.89 -1.09
C LEU A 224 15.98 2.51 -2.33
N PRO A 225 16.25 2.01 -3.55
CA PRO A 225 15.83 2.65 -4.80
C PRO A 225 14.33 2.95 -4.92
N LEU A 226 13.46 2.11 -4.36
CA LEU A 226 12.00 2.30 -4.45
C LEU A 226 11.47 3.48 -3.61
N ALA A 227 12.21 3.92 -2.61
CA ALA A 227 11.83 5.08 -1.82
C ALA A 227 12.48 6.38 -2.31
N LYS A 228 13.33 6.33 -3.34
CA LYS A 228 13.89 7.53 -3.94
C LYS A 228 12.84 8.27 -4.77
N PRO A 229 12.81 9.61 -4.71
CA PRO A 229 11.91 10.43 -5.52
C PRO A 229 12.19 10.31 -7.01
#